data_0a30691651ecfc055057884f9667ca9b
#
_entry.id   0a30691651ecfc055057884f9667ca9b
#
_cell.length_a   1.000
_cell.length_b   1.000
_cell.length_c   1.000
_cell.angle_alpha   90.00
_cell.angle_beta   90.00
_cell.angle_gamma   90.00
#
_symmetry.space_group_name_H-M   'P 1'
#
loop_
_entity.id
_entity.type
_entity.pdbx_description
1 polymer ?
#
loop_
_entity_poly.entity_id
_entity_poly.type
_entity_poly.pdbx_seq_one_letter_code
_entity_poly.pdbx_strand_id
1 'polypeptide(L)'
;MDPLIENDNSIKQLKKQRTIFIGTTFLFLISTIIFIITTFIGFKAQWSSIPSESIIPVVKESSVEGKIDADSAAYYNRSADVKNSKYYPILNFYDGTVTSTLKILPKFKTYQQSSPISCGDASALMALRYFGIDTITEYDLYKEAKTMPGHGTNTENLGKALQKLVGDKFTVTYKKDDTIIKQDEFQTMVKDCTEPSNNKVMLLESVEWGGHWMTLIGYDDMGTKDTADDVLVFADPYDTTDHNQDGYYIVSFERYFSTWFDRGILSEGHRVCQYVLIVKN
;
A
#
# COMPACT_ATOMS: atom_id res chain seq x y z
N MET A 1 55.52 43.51 45.60
CA MET A 1 55.38 42.52 44.55
C MET A 1 55.36 43.21 43.22
N ASP A 2 56.16 42.75 42.30
CA ASP A 2 56.34 43.41 41.01
C ASP A 2 55.13 43.17 40.14
N PRO A 3 54.36 44.17 39.70
CA PRO A 3 53.15 43.97 38.86
C PRO A 3 53.40 43.26 37.53
N LEU A 4 54.66 43.22 37.07
CA LEU A 4 55.04 42.53 35.85
C LEU A 4 55.07 41.02 36.02
N ILE A 5 55.40 40.51 37.22
CA ILE A 5 55.42 39.07 37.52
C ILE A 5 54.02 38.50 37.65
N GLU A 6 53.07 39.27 38.17
CA GLU A 6 51.69 38.89 38.35
C GLU A 6 50.97 38.77 36.99
N ASN A 7 51.27 39.62 36.03
CA ASN A 7 50.76 39.64 34.71
C ASN A 7 51.27 38.41 33.87
N ASP A 8 52.52 38.00 34.00
CA ASP A 8 53.11 36.88 33.30
C ASP A 8 52.49 35.51 33.72
N ASN A 9 52.23 35.39 35.03
CA ASN A 9 51.53 34.15 35.53
C ASN A 9 50.09 34.06 35.07
N SER A 10 49.37 35.17 35.00
CA SER A 10 48.00 35.22 34.48
C SER A 10 47.95 34.84 33.00
N ILE A 11 48.92 35.34 32.21
CA ILE A 11 49.01 35.00 30.77
C ILE A 11 49.36 33.53 30.57
N LYS A 12 50.26 32.96 31.38
CA LYS A 12 50.59 31.54 31.34
C LYS A 12 49.39 30.65 31.67
N GLN A 13 48.60 31.06 32.66
CA GLN A 13 47.41 30.36 33.10
C GLN A 13 46.31 30.38 31.99
N LEU A 14 46.10 31.52 31.36
CA LEU A 14 45.19 31.67 30.23
C LEU A 14 45.61 30.83 29.00
N LYS A 15 46.91 30.83 28.69
CA LYS A 15 47.46 29.97 27.61
C LYS A 15 47.24 28.49 27.91
N LYS A 16 47.47 28.05 29.16
CA LYS A 16 47.24 26.68 29.59
C LYS A 16 45.75 26.28 29.48
N GLN A 17 44.84 27.15 29.95
CA GLN A 17 43.39 26.92 29.83
C GLN A 17 42.95 26.86 28.39
N ARG A 18 43.44 27.75 27.52
CA ARG A 18 43.14 27.74 26.09
C ARG A 18 43.64 26.47 25.41
N THR A 19 44.82 25.98 25.76
CA THR A 19 45.37 24.71 25.21
C THR A 19 44.53 23.51 25.66
N ILE A 20 44.10 23.47 26.94
CA ILE A 20 43.22 22.41 27.45
C ILE A 20 41.86 22.48 26.73
N PHE A 21 41.27 23.67 26.57
CA PHE A 21 40.00 23.86 25.91
C PHE A 21 40.06 23.43 24.45
N ILE A 22 41.09 23.81 23.71
CA ILE A 22 41.30 23.37 22.33
C ILE A 22 41.46 21.85 22.25
N GLY A 23 42.25 21.26 23.16
CA GLY A 23 42.46 19.81 23.23
C GLY A 23 41.18 19.04 23.52
N THR A 24 40.37 19.50 24.47
CA THR A 24 39.09 18.86 24.81
C THR A 24 38.07 18.98 23.68
N THR A 25 38.00 20.15 23.04
CA THR A 25 37.10 20.36 21.87
C THR A 25 37.50 19.45 20.70
N PHE A 26 38.81 19.31 20.46
CA PHE A 26 39.31 18.43 19.38
C PHE A 26 39.04 16.98 19.67
N LEU A 27 39.21 16.50 20.90
CA LEU A 27 38.87 15.15 21.33
C LEU A 27 37.36 14.89 21.21
N PHE A 28 36.54 15.86 21.57
CA PHE A 28 35.08 15.74 21.42
C PHE A 28 34.66 15.65 19.94
N LEU A 29 35.25 16.45 19.07
CA LEU A 29 35.03 16.36 17.63
C LEU A 29 35.43 14.99 17.03
N ILE A 30 36.61 14.47 17.42
CA ILE A 30 37.06 13.16 17.00
C ILE A 30 36.10 12.08 17.49
N SER A 31 35.68 12.09 18.74
CA SER A 31 34.73 11.10 19.27
C SER A 31 33.38 11.15 18.57
N THR A 32 32.88 12.34 18.23
CA THR A 32 31.65 12.54 17.49
C THR A 32 31.77 11.99 16.07
N ILE A 33 32.88 12.24 15.38
CA ILE A 33 33.15 11.69 14.05
C ILE A 33 33.24 10.16 14.08
N ILE A 34 33.95 9.60 15.07
CA ILE A 34 34.03 8.14 15.25
C ILE A 34 32.65 7.56 15.52
N PHE A 35 31.83 8.20 16.36
CA PHE A 35 30.47 7.75 16.63
C PHE A 35 29.60 7.78 15.36
N ILE A 36 29.66 8.85 14.57
CA ILE A 36 28.95 8.95 13.30
C ILE A 36 29.39 7.85 12.33
N ILE A 37 30.71 7.61 12.19
CA ILE A 37 31.27 6.60 11.32
C ILE A 37 30.86 5.20 11.78
N THR A 38 30.97 4.90 13.08
CA THR A 38 30.59 3.58 13.61
C THR A 38 29.09 3.33 13.51
N THR A 39 28.27 4.36 13.74
CA THR A 39 26.82 4.27 13.55
C THR A 39 26.48 4.03 12.07
N PHE A 40 27.14 4.74 11.16
CA PHE A 40 26.91 4.59 9.72
C PHE A 40 27.41 3.22 9.20
N ILE A 41 28.55 2.74 9.70
CA ILE A 41 29.07 1.40 9.37
C ILE A 41 28.17 0.33 9.98
N GLY A 42 27.72 0.50 11.22
CA GLY A 42 26.77 -0.40 11.88
C GLY A 42 25.44 -0.46 11.13
N PHE A 43 24.92 0.69 10.72
CA PHE A 43 23.70 0.78 9.92
C PHE A 43 23.89 0.12 8.53
N LYS A 44 25.01 0.38 7.85
CA LYS A 44 25.33 -0.30 6.58
C LYS A 44 25.50 -1.81 6.76
N ALA A 45 26.18 -2.24 7.83
CA ALA A 45 26.36 -3.66 8.11
C ALA A 45 25.03 -4.36 8.46
N GLN A 46 24.15 -3.68 9.21
CA GLN A 46 22.82 -4.19 9.51
C GLN A 46 21.92 -4.19 8.27
N TRP A 47 22.06 -3.19 7.40
CA TRP A 47 21.33 -3.13 6.12
C TRP A 47 21.86 -4.14 5.10
N SER A 48 23.17 -4.43 5.10
CA SER A 48 23.77 -5.44 4.22
C SER A 48 23.62 -6.87 4.74
N SER A 49 23.28 -7.05 6.01
CA SER A 49 22.95 -8.36 6.60
C SER A 49 21.48 -8.74 6.45
N ILE A 50 20.63 -7.81 6.03
CA ILE A 50 19.32 -8.15 5.49
C ILE A 50 19.60 -8.77 4.13
N PRO A 51 19.28 -10.05 3.89
CA PRO A 51 19.52 -10.67 2.60
C PRO A 51 18.89 -9.80 1.53
N SER A 52 19.66 -9.42 0.52
CA SER A 52 19.17 -8.59 -0.60
C SER A 52 17.99 -9.25 -1.35
N GLU A 53 17.77 -10.54 -1.10
CA GLU A 53 16.64 -11.32 -1.61
C GLU A 53 15.35 -11.15 -0.80
N SER A 54 15.38 -10.54 0.40
CA SER A 54 14.23 -10.54 1.31
C SER A 54 13.42 -9.24 1.34
N ILE A 55 13.88 -8.16 0.72
CA ILE A 55 13.18 -6.86 0.90
C ILE A 55 12.18 -6.57 -0.21
N ILE A 56 12.43 -7.00 -1.41
CA ILE A 56 11.46 -6.92 -2.52
C ILE A 56 11.87 -8.01 -3.52
N PRO A 57 11.13 -9.10 -3.61
CA PRO A 57 11.43 -10.12 -4.63
C PRO A 57 11.36 -9.47 -6.00
N VAL A 58 12.45 -9.59 -6.74
CA VAL A 58 12.45 -9.16 -8.14
C VAL A 58 11.51 -10.09 -8.88
N VAL A 59 10.34 -9.59 -9.25
CA VAL A 59 9.42 -10.34 -10.09
C VAL A 59 10.09 -10.56 -11.43
N LYS A 60 10.34 -11.81 -11.72
CA LYS A 60 10.72 -12.21 -13.06
C LYS A 60 9.47 -12.15 -13.93
N GLU A 61 9.58 -11.60 -15.12
CA GLU A 61 8.47 -11.54 -16.09
C GLU A 61 7.75 -12.90 -16.23
N SER A 62 8.52 -13.99 -16.10
CA SER A 62 8.01 -15.36 -16.13
C SER A 62 7.12 -15.77 -14.96
N SER A 63 7.11 -15.06 -13.83
CA SER A 63 6.28 -15.42 -12.68
C SER A 63 4.82 -15.03 -12.90
N VAL A 64 4.59 -13.91 -13.56
CA VAL A 64 3.23 -13.43 -13.89
C VAL A 64 2.64 -14.18 -15.09
N GLU A 65 3.44 -14.84 -15.94
CA GLU A 65 3.02 -15.70 -17.04
C GLU A 65 2.48 -17.08 -16.62
N GLY A 66 1.77 -17.16 -15.52
CA GLY A 66 1.18 -18.40 -15.00
C GLY A 66 2.11 -19.18 -14.06
N LYS A 67 3.23 -18.62 -13.67
CA LYS A 67 4.04 -19.08 -12.54
C LYS A 67 3.65 -18.31 -11.29
N ILE A 68 3.88 -18.92 -10.16
CA ILE A 68 3.59 -18.34 -8.85
C ILE A 68 4.92 -18.14 -8.13
N ASP A 69 5.21 -16.90 -7.74
CA ASP A 69 6.38 -16.56 -6.94
C ASP A 69 6.20 -17.05 -5.49
N ALA A 70 7.28 -17.49 -4.88
CA ALA A 70 7.27 -18.07 -3.53
C ALA A 70 6.73 -17.10 -2.44
N ASP A 71 6.87 -15.79 -2.66
CA ASP A 71 6.41 -14.77 -1.71
C ASP A 71 5.09 -14.10 -2.14
N SER A 72 4.40 -14.68 -3.13
CA SER A 72 3.10 -14.17 -3.57
C SER A 72 1.94 -14.72 -2.74
N ALA A 73 0.81 -14.03 -2.75
CA ALA A 73 -0.40 -14.50 -2.08
C ALA A 73 -0.88 -15.83 -2.64
N ALA A 74 -0.83 -16.02 -3.94
CA ALA A 74 -1.22 -17.27 -4.61
C ALA A 74 -0.35 -18.47 -4.21
N TYR A 75 0.89 -18.25 -3.76
CA TYR A 75 1.78 -19.32 -3.29
C TYR A 75 1.25 -19.99 -2.02
N TYR A 76 0.66 -19.23 -1.13
CA TYR A 76 0.14 -19.77 0.13
C TYR A 76 -1.06 -20.70 -0.08
N ASN A 77 -1.87 -20.43 -1.08
CA ASN A 77 -2.96 -21.31 -1.52
C ASN A 77 -3.73 -21.96 -0.37
N ARG A 78 -4.20 -21.15 0.57
CA ARG A 78 -4.93 -21.56 1.78
C ARG A 78 -4.15 -22.45 2.76
N SER A 79 -2.84 -22.57 2.63
CA SER A 79 -2.03 -23.37 3.55
C SER A 79 -2.01 -22.84 4.98
N ALA A 80 -2.32 -21.56 5.15
CA ALA A 80 -2.38 -20.87 6.44
C ALA A 80 -3.81 -20.75 7.00
N ASP A 81 -4.84 -21.24 6.30
CA ASP A 81 -6.24 -21.11 6.71
C ASP A 81 -6.50 -21.82 8.04
N VAL A 82 -7.20 -21.13 8.93
CA VAL A 82 -7.66 -21.64 10.22
C VAL A 82 -9.18 -21.81 10.18
N LYS A 83 -9.67 -23.03 10.00
CA LYS A 83 -11.10 -23.34 9.78
C LYS A 83 -12.06 -22.79 10.83
N ASN A 84 -11.64 -22.66 12.06
CA ASN A 84 -12.49 -22.24 13.17
C ASN A 84 -11.76 -21.17 13.98
N SER A 85 -11.36 -20.07 13.32
CA SER A 85 -10.78 -18.94 14.02
C SER A 85 -11.77 -18.39 15.04
N LYS A 86 -11.31 -18.24 16.28
CA LYS A 86 -12.12 -17.58 17.33
C LYS A 86 -12.12 -16.06 17.23
N TYR A 87 -11.31 -15.52 16.33
CA TYR A 87 -11.16 -14.06 16.16
C TYR A 87 -11.86 -13.55 14.91
N TYR A 88 -11.89 -14.36 13.84
CA TYR A 88 -12.40 -13.96 12.52
C TYR A 88 -13.45 -14.96 12.05
N PRO A 89 -14.72 -14.56 11.91
CA PRO A 89 -15.73 -15.38 11.28
C PRO A 89 -15.48 -15.48 9.76
N ILE A 90 -15.71 -16.64 9.19
CA ILE A 90 -15.71 -16.81 7.74
C ILE A 90 -17.06 -16.32 7.21
N LEU A 91 -17.04 -15.28 6.38
CA LEU A 91 -18.23 -14.69 5.77
C LEU A 91 -18.26 -15.03 4.28
N ASN A 92 -19.41 -15.48 3.78
CA ASN A 92 -19.58 -15.84 2.38
C ASN A 92 -20.04 -14.61 1.57
N PHE A 93 -19.12 -13.73 1.21
CA PHE A 93 -19.42 -12.56 0.38
C PHE A 93 -19.73 -12.91 -1.08
N TYR A 94 -19.26 -14.05 -1.58
CA TYR A 94 -19.59 -14.50 -2.94
C TYR A 94 -21.11 -14.69 -3.13
N ASP A 95 -21.78 -15.25 -2.13
CA ASP A 95 -23.23 -15.44 -2.14
C ASP A 95 -23.97 -14.25 -1.49
N GLY A 96 -23.27 -13.18 -1.16
CA GLY A 96 -23.85 -11.96 -0.61
C GLY A 96 -24.90 -11.37 -1.54
N THR A 97 -25.96 -10.84 -0.98
CA THR A 97 -27.05 -10.19 -1.70
C THR A 97 -27.27 -8.78 -1.17
N VAL A 98 -27.72 -7.90 -2.05
CA VAL A 98 -28.09 -6.54 -1.65
C VAL A 98 -29.24 -6.58 -0.64
N THR A 99 -29.10 -5.80 0.43
CA THR A 99 -30.14 -5.61 1.46
C THR A 99 -30.55 -4.14 1.57
N SER A 100 -31.29 -3.77 2.59
CA SER A 100 -31.62 -2.36 2.86
C SER A 100 -30.39 -1.54 3.26
N THR A 101 -29.37 -2.17 3.85
CA THR A 101 -28.14 -1.52 4.36
C THR A 101 -26.92 -1.88 3.54
N LEU A 102 -26.79 -3.14 3.12
CA LEU A 102 -25.66 -3.64 2.35
C LEU A 102 -25.89 -3.46 0.83
N LYS A 103 -24.98 -2.77 0.17
CA LYS A 103 -24.77 -2.79 -1.27
C LYS A 103 -23.55 -3.65 -1.55
N ILE A 104 -23.68 -4.63 -2.44
CA ILE A 104 -22.59 -5.56 -2.77
C ILE A 104 -22.68 -6.01 -4.22
N LEU A 105 -21.55 -6.11 -4.89
CA LEU A 105 -21.42 -6.69 -6.22
C LEU A 105 -21.58 -8.21 -6.10
N PRO A 106 -22.70 -8.79 -6.59
CA PRO A 106 -23.01 -10.19 -6.35
C PRO A 106 -22.10 -11.11 -7.16
N LYS A 107 -21.78 -12.28 -6.60
CA LYS A 107 -20.95 -13.29 -7.29
C LYS A 107 -19.57 -12.80 -7.73
N PHE A 108 -19.03 -11.81 -7.02
CA PHE A 108 -17.68 -11.31 -7.27
C PHE A 108 -16.65 -12.36 -6.87
N LYS A 109 -15.87 -12.85 -7.82
CA LYS A 109 -14.81 -13.84 -7.58
C LYS A 109 -13.49 -13.14 -7.25
N THR A 110 -12.88 -13.56 -6.17
CA THR A 110 -11.54 -13.12 -5.78
C THR A 110 -10.45 -13.84 -6.55
N TYR A 111 -9.28 -13.24 -6.61
CA TYR A 111 -8.09 -13.80 -7.24
C TYR A 111 -6.86 -13.36 -6.44
N GLN A 112 -6.00 -14.31 -6.09
CA GLN A 112 -4.78 -14.02 -5.35
C GLN A 112 -3.62 -13.78 -6.33
N GLN A 113 -2.93 -12.65 -6.15
CA GLN A 113 -1.83 -12.23 -7.02
C GLN A 113 -0.70 -13.26 -7.09
N SER A 114 -0.17 -13.46 -8.29
CA SER A 114 0.90 -14.43 -8.55
C SER A 114 2.30 -13.90 -8.23
N SER A 115 2.40 -12.63 -7.93
CA SER A 115 3.65 -11.91 -7.65
C SER A 115 3.47 -10.99 -6.45
N PRO A 116 4.50 -10.73 -5.64
CA PRO A 116 4.43 -9.83 -4.49
C PRO A 116 4.04 -8.38 -4.82
N ILE A 117 4.16 -7.96 -6.07
CA ILE A 117 3.96 -6.56 -6.51
C ILE A 117 2.85 -6.37 -7.53
N SER A 118 2.11 -7.42 -7.90
CA SER A 118 1.06 -7.35 -8.93
C SER A 118 -0.33 -7.08 -8.36
N CYS A 119 -0.45 -6.45 -7.19
CA CYS A 119 -1.73 -6.17 -6.55
C CYS A 119 -2.67 -5.35 -7.46
N GLY A 120 -2.18 -4.32 -8.13
CA GLY A 120 -2.95 -3.51 -9.08
C GLY A 120 -3.44 -4.33 -10.27
N ASP A 121 -2.58 -5.18 -10.81
CA ASP A 121 -2.88 -6.03 -11.96
C ASP A 121 -3.93 -7.09 -11.60
N ALA A 122 -3.77 -7.73 -10.44
CA ALA A 122 -4.71 -8.72 -9.95
C ALA A 122 -6.07 -8.10 -9.58
N SER A 123 -6.08 -6.92 -8.96
CA SER A 123 -7.31 -6.15 -8.69
C SER A 123 -8.04 -5.78 -9.98
N ALA A 124 -7.33 -5.31 -10.99
CA ALA A 124 -7.89 -5.01 -12.29
C ALA A 124 -8.43 -6.27 -12.97
N LEU A 125 -7.72 -7.39 -12.89
CA LEU A 125 -8.15 -8.67 -13.41
C LEU A 125 -9.48 -9.14 -12.79
N MET A 126 -9.62 -9.01 -11.46
CA MET A 126 -10.88 -9.35 -10.77
C MET A 126 -12.05 -8.51 -11.28
N ALA A 127 -11.85 -7.21 -11.45
CA ALA A 127 -12.86 -6.31 -11.99
C ALA A 127 -13.25 -6.67 -13.43
N LEU A 128 -12.30 -7.00 -14.28
CA LEU A 128 -12.57 -7.42 -15.67
C LEU A 128 -13.33 -8.73 -15.72
N ARG A 129 -12.97 -9.71 -14.92
CA ARG A 129 -13.67 -10.99 -14.81
C ARG A 129 -15.11 -10.84 -14.31
N TYR A 130 -15.33 -9.91 -13.37
CA TYR A 130 -16.69 -9.58 -12.93
C TYR A 130 -17.58 -9.10 -14.09
N PHE A 131 -17.01 -8.34 -15.02
CA PHE A 131 -17.71 -7.92 -16.23
C PHE A 131 -17.76 -8.97 -17.36
N GLY A 132 -17.23 -10.17 -17.12
CA GLY A 132 -17.21 -11.27 -18.10
C GLY A 132 -16.08 -11.19 -19.13
N ILE A 133 -14.99 -10.49 -18.82
CA ILE A 133 -13.77 -10.46 -19.65
C ILE A 133 -12.78 -11.46 -19.08
N ASP A 134 -12.72 -12.65 -19.68
CA ASP A 134 -11.84 -13.75 -19.26
C ASP A 134 -10.62 -13.94 -20.17
N THR A 135 -10.49 -13.13 -21.22
CA THR A 135 -9.42 -13.24 -22.22
C THR A 135 -8.15 -12.50 -21.85
N ILE A 136 -8.22 -11.59 -20.85
CA ILE A 136 -7.10 -10.82 -20.34
C ILE A 136 -6.52 -11.55 -19.13
N THR A 137 -5.20 -11.64 -19.07
CA THR A 137 -4.47 -12.28 -17.97
C THR A 137 -3.85 -11.23 -17.04
N GLU A 138 -3.42 -11.66 -15.85
CA GLU A 138 -2.63 -10.81 -14.93
C GLU A 138 -1.35 -10.32 -15.62
N TYR A 139 -0.73 -11.17 -16.45
CA TYR A 139 0.48 -10.80 -17.19
C TYR A 139 0.24 -9.71 -18.25
N ASP A 140 -0.89 -9.75 -18.94
CA ASP A 140 -1.24 -8.69 -19.90
C ASP A 140 -1.37 -7.35 -19.20
N LEU A 141 -2.02 -7.33 -18.03
CA LEU A 141 -2.14 -6.13 -17.19
C LEU A 141 -0.78 -5.68 -16.67
N TYR A 142 0.03 -6.59 -16.14
CA TYR A 142 1.37 -6.34 -15.66
C TYR A 142 2.24 -5.63 -16.71
N LYS A 143 2.22 -6.14 -17.93
CA LYS A 143 2.99 -5.53 -19.03
C LYS A 143 2.47 -4.15 -19.43
N GLU A 144 1.17 -4.01 -19.62
CA GLU A 144 0.57 -2.75 -20.05
C GLU A 144 0.60 -1.68 -18.96
N ALA A 145 0.39 -2.06 -17.70
CA ALA A 145 0.51 -1.16 -16.55
C ALA A 145 1.95 -0.85 -16.18
N LYS A 146 2.93 -1.46 -16.88
CA LYS A 146 4.36 -1.26 -16.62
C LYS A 146 4.70 -1.49 -15.14
N THR A 147 4.11 -2.51 -14.56
CA THR A 147 4.36 -2.89 -13.18
C THR A 147 5.83 -3.21 -12.98
N MET A 148 6.47 -2.61 -12.00
CA MET A 148 7.92 -2.68 -11.80
C MET A 148 8.29 -3.25 -10.44
N PRO A 149 9.38 -4.03 -10.37
CA PRO A 149 9.93 -4.47 -9.10
C PRO A 149 10.15 -3.30 -8.14
N GLY A 150 9.71 -3.46 -6.88
CA GLY A 150 9.88 -2.45 -5.84
C GLY A 150 8.89 -1.30 -5.84
N HIS A 151 8.06 -1.17 -6.86
CA HIS A 151 7.13 -0.04 -6.99
C HIS A 151 5.69 -0.46 -7.33
N GLY A 152 5.48 -1.70 -7.82
CA GLY A 152 4.18 -2.10 -8.33
C GLY A 152 3.76 -1.26 -9.55
N THR A 153 2.50 -0.89 -9.62
CA THR A 153 1.96 0.02 -10.63
C THR A 153 1.25 1.22 -9.98
N ASN A 154 1.26 2.35 -10.65
CA ASN A 154 0.56 3.56 -10.20
C ASN A 154 -0.79 3.72 -10.90
N THR A 155 -1.60 4.62 -10.39
CA THR A 155 -2.96 4.94 -10.85
C THR A 155 -3.02 5.26 -12.35
N GLU A 156 -2.09 6.07 -12.85
CA GLU A 156 -2.09 6.49 -14.25
C GLU A 156 -1.75 5.33 -15.18
N ASN A 157 -0.74 4.55 -14.84
CA ASN A 157 -0.32 3.40 -15.63
C ASN A 157 -1.41 2.33 -15.65
N LEU A 158 -2.01 2.03 -14.50
CA LEU A 158 -3.09 1.05 -14.38
C LEU A 158 -4.33 1.50 -15.16
N GLY A 159 -4.73 2.78 -15.03
CA GLY A 159 -5.87 3.34 -15.77
C GLY A 159 -5.67 3.31 -17.28
N LYS A 160 -4.47 3.68 -17.77
CA LYS A 160 -4.12 3.62 -19.19
C LYS A 160 -4.09 2.20 -19.72
N ALA A 161 -3.53 1.26 -18.95
CA ALA A 161 -3.50 -0.16 -19.31
C ALA A 161 -4.90 -0.72 -19.47
N LEU A 162 -5.77 -0.48 -18.50
CA LEU A 162 -7.16 -0.89 -18.55
C LEU A 162 -7.86 -0.31 -19.78
N GLN A 163 -7.81 1.01 -20.01
CA GLN A 163 -8.47 1.63 -21.17
C GLN A 163 -8.00 1.03 -22.49
N LYS A 164 -6.70 0.73 -22.62
CA LYS A 164 -6.13 0.10 -23.82
C LYS A 164 -6.64 -1.32 -24.02
N LEU A 165 -6.70 -2.12 -22.94
CA LEU A 165 -7.05 -3.53 -23.01
C LEU A 165 -8.56 -3.77 -23.22
N VAL A 166 -9.41 -2.92 -22.63
CA VAL A 166 -10.88 -3.10 -22.73
C VAL A 166 -11.52 -2.34 -23.89
N GLY A 167 -10.82 -1.36 -24.47
CA GLY A 167 -11.30 -0.54 -25.58
C GLY A 167 -12.57 0.24 -25.25
N ASP A 168 -13.41 0.48 -26.27
CA ASP A 168 -14.61 1.32 -26.16
C ASP A 168 -15.78 0.65 -25.45
N LYS A 169 -15.65 -0.61 -25.05
CA LYS A 169 -16.71 -1.30 -24.28
C LYS A 169 -16.83 -0.79 -22.85
N PHE A 170 -15.80 -0.10 -22.38
CA PHE A 170 -15.72 0.44 -21.03
C PHE A 170 -15.18 1.85 -21.05
N THR A 171 -15.67 2.66 -20.13
CA THR A 171 -15.06 3.94 -19.77
C THR A 171 -14.19 3.74 -18.53
N VAL A 172 -12.90 4.05 -18.63
CA VAL A 172 -11.97 3.99 -17.51
C VAL A 172 -11.57 5.41 -17.12
N THR A 173 -11.86 5.78 -15.87
CA THR A 173 -11.41 7.03 -15.27
C THR A 173 -10.50 6.74 -14.09
N TYR A 174 -9.57 7.64 -13.82
CA TYR A 174 -8.64 7.47 -12.71
C TYR A 174 -8.22 8.82 -12.15
N LYS A 175 -7.81 8.84 -10.91
CA LYS A 175 -7.32 10.03 -10.22
C LYS A 175 -6.05 10.54 -10.89
N LYS A 176 -6.02 11.83 -11.24
CA LYS A 176 -4.91 12.46 -11.97
C LYS A 176 -4.16 13.52 -11.17
N ASP A 177 -4.67 13.89 -10.03
CA ASP A 177 -4.17 14.97 -9.20
C ASP A 177 -4.16 14.62 -7.71
N ASP A 178 -3.68 15.51 -6.89
CA ASP A 178 -3.63 15.38 -5.43
C ASP A 178 -4.79 16.10 -4.74
N THR A 179 -5.88 16.39 -5.44
CA THR A 179 -7.07 16.97 -4.82
C THR A 179 -7.62 16.01 -3.78
N ILE A 180 -7.82 16.52 -2.59
CA ILE A 180 -8.36 15.76 -1.48
C ILE A 180 -9.86 15.53 -1.73
N ILE A 181 -10.26 14.26 -1.69
CA ILE A 181 -11.67 13.85 -1.68
C ILE A 181 -12.13 13.88 -0.23
N LYS A 182 -13.24 14.52 0.05
CA LYS A 182 -13.82 14.57 1.40
C LYS A 182 -14.52 13.25 1.75
N GLN A 183 -14.74 13.02 3.03
CA GLN A 183 -15.36 11.78 3.52
C GLN A 183 -16.77 11.58 2.97
N ASP A 184 -17.59 12.62 2.91
CA ASP A 184 -18.95 12.58 2.35
C ASP A 184 -18.97 12.32 0.84
N GLU A 185 -18.01 12.88 0.12
CA GLU A 185 -17.80 12.60 -1.30
C GLU A 185 -17.35 11.14 -1.51
N PHE A 186 -16.40 10.66 -0.70
CA PHE A 186 -15.98 9.27 -0.74
C PHE A 186 -17.11 8.30 -0.41
N GLN A 187 -17.94 8.60 0.61
CA GLN A 187 -19.13 7.81 0.91
C GLN A 187 -20.09 7.72 -0.29
N THR A 188 -20.30 8.84 -0.98
CA THR A 188 -21.12 8.87 -2.20
C THR A 188 -20.51 8.00 -3.30
N MET A 189 -19.19 8.07 -3.51
CA MET A 189 -18.49 7.25 -4.50
C MET A 189 -18.62 5.77 -4.19
N VAL A 190 -18.42 5.35 -2.95
CA VAL A 190 -18.49 3.91 -2.58
C VAL A 190 -19.91 3.38 -2.69
N LYS A 191 -20.93 4.14 -2.30
CA LYS A 191 -22.34 3.78 -2.50
C LYS A 191 -22.70 3.59 -3.98
N ASP A 192 -22.22 4.47 -4.82
CA ASP A 192 -22.46 4.44 -6.26
C ASP A 192 -21.76 3.25 -6.94
N CYS A 193 -20.52 2.94 -6.53
CA CYS A 193 -19.75 1.85 -7.12
C CYS A 193 -20.13 0.46 -6.62
N THR A 194 -20.76 0.36 -5.46
CA THR A 194 -21.21 -0.93 -4.90
C THR A 194 -22.68 -1.25 -5.23
N GLU A 195 -23.40 -0.35 -5.88
CA GLU A 195 -24.75 -0.60 -6.41
C GLU A 195 -24.64 -1.36 -7.74
N PRO A 196 -25.06 -2.65 -7.80
CA PRO A 196 -24.79 -3.50 -8.98
C PRO A 196 -25.43 -2.96 -10.27
N SER A 197 -26.55 -2.28 -10.18
CA SER A 197 -27.25 -1.70 -11.34
C SER A 197 -26.47 -0.61 -12.06
N ASN A 198 -25.48 -0.02 -11.41
CA ASN A 198 -24.67 1.04 -11.99
C ASN A 198 -23.55 0.53 -12.93
N ASN A 199 -23.32 -0.79 -12.96
CA ASN A 199 -22.29 -1.41 -13.81
C ASN A 199 -20.90 -0.79 -13.64
N LYS A 200 -20.52 -0.52 -12.39
CA LYS A 200 -19.25 0.11 -12.00
C LYS A 200 -18.45 -0.81 -11.11
N VAL A 201 -17.13 -0.74 -11.24
CA VAL A 201 -16.19 -1.34 -10.30
C VAL A 201 -15.08 -0.33 -10.04
N MET A 202 -14.74 -0.11 -8.79
CA MET A 202 -13.71 0.81 -8.37
C MET A 202 -12.56 0.07 -7.70
N LEU A 203 -11.35 0.35 -8.17
CA LEU A 203 -10.11 -0.08 -7.53
C LEU A 203 -9.62 1.08 -6.68
N LEU A 204 -9.20 0.77 -5.46
CA LEU A 204 -8.68 1.74 -4.49
C LEU A 204 -7.29 1.32 -4.04
N GLU A 205 -6.41 2.29 -3.89
CA GLU A 205 -5.09 2.07 -3.32
C GLU A 205 -5.09 2.46 -1.84
N SER A 206 -4.52 1.63 -0.98
CA SER A 206 -4.31 1.93 0.45
C SER A 206 -2.82 2.11 0.74
N VAL A 207 -2.50 2.64 1.93
CA VAL A 207 -1.11 2.79 2.41
C VAL A 207 -0.49 1.47 2.88
N GLU A 208 -1.27 0.41 2.95
CA GLU A 208 -0.80 -0.91 3.39
C GLU A 208 0.34 -1.39 2.50
N TRP A 209 1.33 -2.02 3.10
CA TRP A 209 2.53 -2.53 2.41
C TRP A 209 3.33 -1.47 1.62
N GLY A 210 3.08 -0.17 1.88
CA GLY A 210 3.70 0.93 1.14
C GLY A 210 3.01 1.26 -0.19
N GLY A 211 1.77 0.81 -0.35
CA GLY A 211 0.90 0.96 -1.51
C GLY A 211 0.29 -0.40 -1.90
N HIS A 212 -1.02 -0.56 -1.67
CA HIS A 212 -1.73 -1.80 -1.95
C HIS A 212 -3.05 -1.54 -2.67
N TRP A 213 -3.24 -2.18 -3.81
CA TRP A 213 -4.46 -2.11 -4.60
C TRP A 213 -5.44 -3.20 -4.23
N MET A 214 -6.69 -2.81 -4.03
CA MET A 214 -7.82 -3.71 -3.79
C MET A 214 -9.02 -3.29 -4.62
N THR A 215 -9.95 -4.22 -4.85
CA THR A 215 -11.21 -3.92 -5.56
C THR A 215 -12.33 -3.77 -4.57
N LEU A 216 -12.97 -2.59 -4.55
CA LEU A 216 -14.16 -2.35 -3.72
C LEU A 216 -15.34 -3.15 -4.28
N ILE A 217 -15.96 -3.98 -3.44
CA ILE A 217 -17.09 -4.83 -3.83
C ILE A 217 -18.34 -4.65 -3.00
N GLY A 218 -18.24 -4.04 -1.81
CA GLY A 218 -19.40 -3.83 -0.96
C GLY A 218 -19.26 -2.66 -0.01
N TYR A 219 -20.42 -2.14 0.40
CA TYR A 219 -20.59 -1.11 1.41
C TYR A 219 -21.84 -1.38 2.21
N ASP A 220 -21.72 -1.41 3.53
CA ASP A 220 -22.84 -1.55 4.47
C ASP A 220 -22.90 -0.30 5.35
N ASP A 221 -24.03 0.42 5.32
CA ASP A 221 -24.26 1.59 6.16
C ASP A 221 -24.87 1.23 7.52
N MET A 222 -24.95 -0.07 7.82
CA MET A 222 -25.47 -0.64 9.06
C MET A 222 -26.89 -0.13 9.43
N GLY A 223 -27.56 0.60 8.54
CA GLY A 223 -28.87 1.19 8.74
C GLY A 223 -28.87 2.42 9.64
N THR A 224 -27.69 3.03 9.86
CA THR A 224 -27.55 4.23 10.69
C THR A 224 -27.28 5.47 9.84
N LYS A 225 -27.15 6.64 10.50
CA LYS A 225 -26.72 7.88 9.84
C LYS A 225 -25.26 8.20 10.11
N ASP A 226 -24.63 7.44 10.97
CA ASP A 226 -23.27 7.65 11.42
C ASP A 226 -22.34 6.76 10.59
N THR A 227 -21.30 7.36 10.02
CA THR A 227 -20.29 6.61 9.24
C THR A 227 -19.31 5.81 10.09
N ALA A 228 -19.34 5.98 11.41
CA ALA A 228 -18.41 5.32 12.32
C ALA A 228 -18.61 3.80 12.39
N ASP A 229 -19.83 3.32 12.12
CA ASP A 229 -20.19 1.90 12.07
C ASP A 229 -20.28 1.34 10.64
N ASP A 230 -20.12 2.17 9.61
CA ASP A 230 -20.10 1.74 8.21
C ASP A 230 -18.95 0.79 7.90
N VAL A 231 -19.19 -0.12 6.99
CA VAL A 231 -18.24 -1.18 6.62
C VAL A 231 -18.00 -1.19 5.12
N LEU A 232 -16.74 -1.29 4.71
CA LEU A 232 -16.33 -1.58 3.34
C LEU A 232 -15.97 -3.07 3.20
N VAL A 233 -16.32 -3.65 2.05
CA VAL A 233 -15.91 -4.98 1.66
C VAL A 233 -15.07 -4.89 0.40
N PHE A 234 -13.90 -5.51 0.44
CA PHE A 234 -12.97 -5.56 -0.67
C PHE A 234 -12.75 -6.99 -1.16
N ALA A 235 -12.41 -7.11 -2.44
CA ALA A 235 -11.67 -8.23 -2.97
C ALA A 235 -10.18 -7.86 -2.93
N ASP A 236 -9.45 -8.55 -2.06
CA ASP A 236 -8.03 -8.33 -1.79
C ASP A 236 -7.18 -9.37 -2.52
N PRO A 237 -6.29 -8.94 -3.43
CA PRO A 237 -5.41 -9.85 -4.14
C PRO A 237 -4.26 -10.40 -3.29
N TYR A 238 -4.01 -9.84 -2.10
CA TYR A 238 -3.01 -10.32 -1.15
C TYR A 238 -3.64 -10.54 0.23
N ASP A 239 -4.58 -11.45 0.29
CA ASP A 239 -5.36 -11.71 1.49
C ASP A 239 -4.53 -12.46 2.54
N THR A 240 -4.11 -11.71 3.55
CA THR A 240 -3.40 -12.20 4.73
C THR A 240 -3.97 -11.61 6.03
N THR A 241 -5.15 -11.00 5.94
CA THR A 241 -5.72 -10.14 6.99
C THR A 241 -6.48 -10.90 8.06
N ASP A 242 -7.12 -11.97 7.68
CA ASP A 242 -7.83 -12.84 8.61
C ASP A 242 -7.29 -14.27 8.57
N HIS A 243 -7.84 -15.23 9.16
CA HIS A 243 -7.34 -16.59 9.15
C HIS A 243 -7.89 -17.44 7.98
N ASN A 244 -8.32 -16.78 6.90
CA ASN A 244 -8.95 -17.43 5.76
C ASN A 244 -8.61 -16.71 4.46
N GLN A 245 -7.68 -17.26 3.70
CA GLN A 245 -7.25 -16.69 2.41
C GLN A 245 -8.33 -16.90 1.32
N ASP A 246 -9.49 -16.33 1.49
CA ASP A 246 -10.57 -16.37 0.51
C ASP A 246 -10.62 -15.13 -0.41
N GLY A 247 -9.78 -14.16 -0.14
CA GLY A 247 -9.67 -12.94 -0.89
C GLY A 247 -10.71 -11.89 -0.54
N TYR A 248 -11.46 -12.03 0.57
CA TYR A 248 -12.39 -11.02 1.04
C TYR A 248 -11.88 -10.32 2.28
N TYR A 249 -11.82 -9.01 2.21
CA TYR A 249 -11.35 -8.17 3.30
C TYR A 249 -12.43 -7.19 3.74
N ILE A 250 -12.68 -7.10 5.03
CA ILE A 250 -13.59 -6.15 5.64
C ILE A 250 -12.86 -5.15 6.51
N VAL A 251 -13.26 -3.89 6.38
CA VAL A 251 -12.69 -2.80 7.17
C VAL A 251 -13.74 -1.73 7.46
N SER A 252 -13.67 -1.05 8.60
CA SER A 252 -14.54 0.09 8.85
C SER A 252 -14.27 1.20 7.84
N PHE A 253 -15.32 1.87 7.40
CA PHE A 253 -15.27 2.95 6.42
C PHE A 253 -14.30 4.06 6.84
N GLU A 254 -14.41 4.54 8.08
CA GLU A 254 -13.55 5.62 8.57
C GLU A 254 -12.08 5.20 8.69
N ARG A 255 -11.83 3.94 9.08
CA ARG A 255 -10.46 3.41 9.14
C ARG A 255 -9.83 3.39 7.75
N TYR A 256 -10.54 2.87 6.76
CA TYR A 256 -10.04 2.85 5.39
C TYR A 256 -9.84 4.26 4.84
N PHE A 257 -10.83 5.15 5.02
CA PHE A 257 -10.73 6.53 4.58
C PHE A 257 -9.49 7.24 5.16
N SER A 258 -9.16 7.01 6.43
CA SER A 258 -7.97 7.59 7.06
C SER A 258 -6.66 7.11 6.42
N THR A 259 -6.59 5.85 6.02
CA THR A 259 -5.41 5.27 5.35
C THR A 259 -5.33 5.64 3.87
N TRP A 260 -6.47 5.80 3.20
CA TRP A 260 -6.55 6.27 1.82
C TRP A 260 -6.21 7.77 1.68
N PHE A 261 -6.35 8.50 2.77
CA PHE A 261 -6.10 9.94 2.86
C PHE A 261 -4.68 10.31 3.31
N ASP A 262 -3.90 9.38 3.85
CA ASP A 262 -2.59 9.68 4.44
C ASP A 262 -1.55 10.05 3.37
N ARG A 263 -1.05 11.29 3.44
CA ARG A 263 -0.01 11.83 2.56
C ARG A 263 1.42 11.47 2.99
N GLY A 264 1.60 11.09 4.26
CA GLY A 264 2.93 11.07 4.87
C GLY A 264 3.77 9.85 4.50
N ILE A 265 3.14 8.78 4.05
CA ILE A 265 3.76 7.46 3.90
C ILE A 265 4.04 7.13 2.43
N LEU A 266 3.18 7.60 1.52
CA LEU A 266 3.27 7.22 0.11
C LEU A 266 4.40 7.96 -0.61
N SER A 267 5.13 7.22 -1.44
CA SER A 267 6.17 7.78 -2.31
C SER A 267 5.58 8.69 -3.39
N GLU A 268 6.44 9.48 -4.03
CA GLU A 268 6.04 10.29 -5.18
C GLU A 268 5.44 9.40 -6.28
N GLY A 269 4.23 9.73 -6.75
CA GLY A 269 3.46 8.93 -7.70
C GLY A 269 2.39 8.03 -7.07
N HIS A 270 2.44 7.79 -5.76
CA HIS A 270 1.40 7.14 -4.97
C HIS A 270 0.72 8.18 -4.09
N ARG A 271 -0.15 8.97 -4.67
CA ARG A 271 -0.70 10.17 -4.03
C ARG A 271 -2.01 9.86 -3.32
N VAL A 272 -2.49 10.79 -2.52
CA VAL A 272 -3.72 10.64 -1.72
C VAL A 272 -4.95 10.38 -2.57
N CYS A 273 -5.89 9.61 -2.05
CA CYS A 273 -7.20 9.34 -2.65
C CYS A 273 -7.09 8.66 -4.03
N GLN A 274 -6.15 7.75 -4.22
CA GLN A 274 -5.92 7.12 -5.51
C GLN A 274 -6.99 6.07 -5.84
N TYR A 275 -7.56 6.16 -7.03
CA TYR A 275 -8.56 5.21 -7.52
C TYR A 275 -8.49 5.05 -9.04
N VAL A 276 -8.97 3.90 -9.50
CA VAL A 276 -9.33 3.64 -10.90
C VAL A 276 -10.78 3.16 -10.93
N LEU A 277 -11.61 3.81 -11.73
CA LEU A 277 -13.02 3.49 -11.91
C LEU A 277 -13.24 2.91 -13.30
N ILE A 278 -13.86 1.74 -13.38
CA ILE A 278 -14.24 1.04 -14.60
C ILE A 278 -15.75 1.04 -14.69
N VAL A 279 -16.29 1.57 -15.78
CA VAL A 279 -17.72 1.62 -16.07
C VAL A 279 -17.99 0.86 -17.35
N LYS A 280 -18.88 -0.10 -17.31
CA LYS A 280 -19.34 -0.82 -18.51
C LYS A 280 -20.33 0.04 -19.27
N ASN A 281 -20.04 0.34 -20.53
CA ASN A 281 -20.86 1.17 -21.41
C ASN A 281 -22.14 0.45 -21.88
#